data_b1870b8ae25eb8ee192da8ad6cafe100
#
_entry.id   b1870b8ae25eb8ee192da8ad6cafe100
#
_cell.length_a   1.000
_cell.length_b   1.000
_cell.length_c   1.000
_cell.angle_alpha   90.00
_cell.angle_beta   90.00
_cell.angle_gamma   90.00
#
_symmetry.space_group_name_H-M   'P 1'
#
loop_
_entity.id
_entity.type
_entity.pdbx_description
1 polymer ?
#
loop_
_entity_poly.entity_id
_entity_poly.type
_entity_poly.pdbx_seq_one_letter_code
_entity_poly.pdbx_strand_id
1 'polypeptide(L)'
;YAPCPNPPPSGAHATRVTTKDPRIEVYLLPGIKQISPPDVMRGEETQIAGFLSRNPQYDGVLCLPGTHSKWVHISAGEVVSFQTFMTGELFALLCKESVLRHNVGATGWNDEMFTNAIDDAISRPAAIAAQLFTLRAQSLIATLPPEAARARLSGLLIGLELAAARPYWLGTQVAVLGDTEVAQAYCRALTAQGSPVKMTATEQMTLDGLKSAYNTLQELTK
;
A
#
# COMPACT_ATOMS: atom_id res chain seq x y z
N TYR A 1 -6.66 -19.08 -0.21
CA TYR A 1 -5.84 -18.16 -1.00
C TYR A 1 -5.60 -18.72 -2.40
N ALA A 2 -5.91 -17.93 -3.43
CA ALA A 2 -5.57 -18.24 -4.82
C ALA A 2 -4.06 -17.97 -5.05
N PRO A 3 -3.32 -18.87 -5.74
CA PRO A 3 -1.92 -18.60 -6.05
C PRO A 3 -1.82 -17.59 -7.21
N CYS A 4 -0.82 -16.69 -7.20
CA CYS A 4 -0.46 -15.91 -8.40
C CYS A 4 0.58 -16.69 -9.25
N PRO A 5 0.66 -16.45 -10.60
CA PRO A 5 -0.20 -15.53 -11.34
C PRO A 5 -1.64 -16.03 -11.48
N ASN A 6 -2.60 -15.10 -11.30
CA ASN A 6 -4.03 -15.40 -11.42
C ASN A 6 -4.84 -14.09 -11.53
N PRO A 7 -5.99 -14.08 -12.23
CA PRO A 7 -6.93 -12.98 -12.10
C PRO A 7 -7.37 -12.79 -10.64
N PRO A 8 -7.72 -11.57 -10.22
CA PRO A 8 -8.28 -11.35 -8.90
C PRO A 8 -9.52 -12.26 -8.68
N PRO A 9 -9.67 -12.86 -7.48
CA PRO A 9 -10.77 -13.77 -7.22
C PRO A 9 -12.13 -13.12 -7.44
N SER A 10 -13.01 -13.83 -8.14
CA SER A 10 -14.39 -13.44 -8.43
C SER A 10 -15.38 -14.18 -7.52
N GLY A 11 -16.68 -13.91 -7.68
CA GLY A 11 -17.75 -14.65 -7.01
C GLY A 11 -17.71 -16.16 -7.25
N ALA A 12 -17.16 -16.63 -8.38
CA ALA A 12 -16.99 -18.05 -8.67
C ALA A 12 -16.04 -18.78 -7.68
N HIS A 13 -15.16 -18.03 -7.02
CA HIS A 13 -14.22 -18.57 -6.05
C HIS A 13 -14.69 -18.36 -4.60
N ALA A 14 -15.88 -17.77 -4.41
CA ALA A 14 -16.39 -17.46 -3.08
C ALA A 14 -16.82 -18.72 -2.33
N THR A 15 -16.50 -18.76 -1.05
CA THR A 15 -16.93 -19.84 -0.15
C THR A 15 -18.13 -19.36 0.67
N ARG A 16 -19.25 -20.09 0.57
CA ARG A 16 -20.41 -19.83 1.43
C ARG A 16 -20.10 -20.21 2.86
N VAL A 17 -20.42 -19.31 3.80
CA VAL A 17 -20.26 -19.51 5.24
C VAL A 17 -21.61 -19.84 5.86
N THR A 18 -21.63 -20.83 6.76
CA THR A 18 -22.84 -21.14 7.53
C THR A 18 -23.14 -20.01 8.50
N THR A 19 -24.35 -19.45 8.39
CA THR A 19 -24.84 -18.39 9.28
C THR A 19 -25.88 -18.93 10.25
N LYS A 20 -26.02 -18.29 11.42
CA LYS A 20 -27.07 -18.63 12.39
C LYS A 20 -28.46 -18.10 11.98
N ASP A 21 -28.47 -17.01 11.22
CA ASP A 21 -29.69 -16.39 10.71
C ASP A 21 -29.93 -16.86 9.26
N PRO A 22 -31.06 -17.61 9.00
CA PRO A 22 -31.31 -18.15 7.66
C PRO A 22 -31.65 -17.07 6.61
N ARG A 23 -31.92 -15.84 7.05
CA ARG A 23 -32.19 -14.71 6.13
C ARG A 23 -30.94 -14.09 5.55
N ILE A 24 -29.73 -14.46 6.06
CA ILE A 24 -28.46 -13.88 5.67
C ILE A 24 -27.60 -14.96 5.01
N GLU A 25 -27.18 -14.71 3.82
CA GLU A 25 -26.14 -15.50 3.14
C GLU A 25 -24.83 -14.74 3.14
N VAL A 26 -23.76 -15.38 3.62
CA VAL A 26 -22.44 -14.80 3.70
C VAL A 26 -21.48 -15.59 2.81
N TYR A 27 -20.73 -14.86 2.00
CA TYR A 27 -19.73 -15.43 1.10
C TYR A 27 -18.38 -14.77 1.38
N LEU A 28 -17.33 -15.57 1.45
CA LEU A 28 -15.95 -15.10 1.62
C LEU A 28 -15.20 -15.25 0.30
N LEU A 29 -14.66 -14.15 -0.20
CA LEU A 29 -13.71 -14.16 -1.30
C LEU A 29 -12.34 -14.64 -0.80
N PRO A 30 -11.61 -15.49 -1.54
CA PRO A 30 -10.27 -15.87 -1.15
C PRO A 30 -9.29 -14.73 -1.37
N GLY A 31 -8.31 -14.57 -0.48
CA GLY A 31 -7.14 -13.73 -0.74
C GLY A 31 -6.23 -14.32 -1.82
N ILE A 32 -5.15 -13.60 -2.12
CA ILE A 32 -4.10 -14.05 -3.06
C ILE A 32 -2.84 -14.41 -2.26
N LYS A 33 -2.13 -15.45 -2.71
CA LYS A 33 -0.82 -15.84 -2.19
C LYS A 33 0.22 -15.92 -3.29
N GLN A 34 1.44 -15.62 -2.93
CA GLN A 34 2.65 -15.84 -3.71
C GLN A 34 3.52 -16.85 -2.96
N ILE A 35 4.13 -17.80 -3.67
CA ILE A 35 4.94 -18.86 -3.04
C ILE A 35 6.40 -18.44 -2.96
N SER A 36 6.91 -17.76 -3.99
CA SER A 36 8.31 -17.38 -4.06
C SER A 36 8.48 -15.97 -4.66
N PRO A 37 8.98 -15.01 -3.90
CA PRO A 37 9.10 -15.04 -2.43
C PRO A 37 7.73 -15.18 -1.77
N PRO A 38 7.63 -15.75 -0.55
CA PRO A 38 6.34 -15.93 0.11
C PRO A 38 5.70 -14.59 0.50
N ASP A 39 4.46 -14.40 0.06
CA ASP A 39 3.66 -13.22 0.38
C ASP A 39 2.16 -13.52 0.32
N VAL A 40 1.34 -12.71 0.99
CA VAL A 40 -0.12 -12.85 1.02
C VAL A 40 -0.80 -11.49 1.03
N MET A 41 -2.01 -11.42 0.40
CA MET A 41 -2.92 -10.30 0.58
C MET A 41 -4.34 -10.81 0.82
N ARG A 42 -5.12 -10.05 1.59
CA ARG A 42 -6.53 -10.34 1.83
C ARG A 42 -7.32 -9.06 2.06
N GLY A 43 -8.24 -8.80 1.14
CA GLY A 43 -9.01 -7.56 1.04
C GLY A 43 -8.57 -6.71 -0.14
N GLU A 44 -7.27 -6.57 -0.36
CA GLU A 44 -6.70 -5.79 -1.45
C GLU A 44 -7.01 -6.39 -2.83
N GLU A 45 -7.15 -7.72 -2.94
CA GLU A 45 -7.57 -8.39 -4.18
C GLU A 45 -8.95 -7.91 -4.66
N THR A 46 -9.84 -7.54 -3.73
CA THR A 46 -11.16 -6.98 -4.06
C THR A 46 -11.01 -5.57 -4.64
N GLN A 47 -10.12 -4.76 -4.10
CA GLN A 47 -9.80 -3.42 -4.62
C GLN A 47 -9.18 -3.51 -6.01
N ILE A 48 -8.28 -4.47 -6.21
CA ILE A 48 -7.64 -4.74 -7.51
C ILE A 48 -8.70 -5.16 -8.53
N ALA A 49 -9.62 -6.07 -8.18
CA ALA A 49 -10.73 -6.47 -9.05
C ALA A 49 -11.59 -5.28 -9.47
N GLY A 50 -11.93 -4.39 -8.53
CA GLY A 50 -12.68 -3.15 -8.80
C GLY A 50 -11.92 -2.19 -9.70
N PHE A 51 -10.62 -2.02 -9.50
CA PHE A 51 -9.79 -1.19 -10.37
C PHE A 51 -9.76 -1.75 -11.80
N LEU A 52 -9.54 -3.04 -11.95
CA LEU A 52 -9.47 -3.70 -13.26
C LEU A 52 -10.82 -3.69 -13.98
N SER A 53 -11.94 -3.75 -13.26
CA SER A 53 -13.28 -3.64 -13.87
C SER A 53 -13.49 -2.29 -14.58
N ARG A 54 -12.84 -1.23 -14.12
CA ARG A 54 -12.84 0.11 -14.75
C ARG A 54 -11.71 0.33 -15.73
N ASN A 55 -10.64 -0.44 -15.61
CA ASN A 55 -9.43 -0.31 -16.41
C ASN A 55 -9.02 -1.68 -16.99
N PRO A 56 -9.84 -2.31 -17.85
CA PRO A 56 -9.63 -3.70 -18.28
C PRO A 56 -8.36 -3.92 -19.12
N GLN A 57 -7.79 -2.85 -19.66
CA GLN A 57 -6.54 -2.87 -20.44
C GLN A 57 -5.34 -2.39 -19.62
N TYR A 58 -5.47 -2.29 -18.29
CA TYR A 58 -4.35 -1.84 -17.47
C TYR A 58 -3.24 -2.87 -17.44
N ASP A 59 -2.05 -2.42 -17.80
CA ASP A 59 -0.79 -3.17 -17.69
C ASP A 59 0.22 -2.27 -16.95
N GLY A 60 0.73 -2.72 -15.81
CA GLY A 60 1.57 -1.88 -14.96
C GLY A 60 1.51 -2.31 -13.50
N VAL A 61 1.72 -1.36 -12.59
CA VAL A 61 1.81 -1.62 -11.16
C VAL A 61 0.74 -0.86 -10.38
N LEU A 62 0.10 -1.55 -9.45
CA LEU A 62 -0.76 -0.93 -8.43
C LEU A 62 0.02 -0.82 -7.12
N CYS A 63 0.07 0.38 -6.56
CA CYS A 63 0.55 0.63 -5.21
C CYS A 63 -0.65 0.86 -4.30
N LEU A 64 -0.78 0.05 -3.25
CA LEU A 64 -1.86 0.12 -2.27
C LEU A 64 -1.26 0.49 -0.90
N PRO A 65 -1.07 1.79 -0.61
CA PRO A 65 -0.55 2.25 0.67
C PRO A 65 -1.50 1.94 1.82
N GLY A 66 -0.96 1.48 2.95
CA GLY A 66 -1.75 1.16 4.14
C GLY A 66 -0.85 0.82 5.32
N THR A 67 -1.40 0.13 6.32
CA THR A 67 -0.63 -0.46 7.42
C THR A 67 0.47 -1.38 6.87
N HIS A 68 0.10 -2.20 5.90
CA HIS A 68 0.98 -3.00 5.07
C HIS A 68 0.78 -2.58 3.62
N SER A 69 1.68 -1.80 3.08
CA SER A 69 1.62 -1.35 1.69
C SER A 69 1.95 -2.49 0.73
N LYS A 70 1.31 -2.49 -0.43
CA LYS A 70 1.50 -3.53 -1.45
C LYS A 70 1.84 -2.93 -2.80
N TRP A 71 2.79 -3.55 -3.46
CA TRP A 71 3.17 -3.30 -4.85
C TRP A 71 2.79 -4.50 -5.67
N VAL A 72 1.84 -4.33 -6.58
CA VAL A 72 1.21 -5.42 -7.32
C VAL A 72 1.43 -5.23 -8.80
N HIS A 73 2.12 -6.16 -9.43
CA HIS A 73 2.31 -6.18 -10.89
C HIS A 73 1.08 -6.79 -11.55
N ILE A 74 0.46 -6.02 -12.43
CA ILE A 74 -0.70 -6.41 -13.23
C ILE A 74 -0.28 -6.55 -14.67
N SER A 75 -0.59 -7.67 -15.31
CA SER A 75 -0.47 -7.85 -16.75
C SER A 75 -1.58 -8.79 -17.24
N ALA A 76 -2.13 -8.49 -18.42
CA ALA A 76 -3.21 -9.27 -19.04
C ALA A 76 -4.43 -9.51 -18.11
N GLY A 77 -4.73 -8.58 -17.20
CA GLY A 77 -5.81 -8.73 -16.23
C GLY A 77 -5.50 -9.62 -15.04
N GLU A 78 -4.27 -10.09 -14.88
CA GLU A 78 -3.82 -10.96 -13.80
C GLU A 78 -2.91 -10.23 -12.80
N VAL A 79 -2.96 -10.64 -11.55
CA VAL A 79 -1.93 -10.38 -10.54
C VAL A 79 -0.77 -11.32 -10.83
N VAL A 80 0.30 -10.80 -11.42
CA VAL A 80 1.48 -11.58 -11.80
C VAL A 80 2.37 -11.86 -10.60
N SER A 81 2.67 -10.82 -9.83
CA SER A 81 3.46 -10.88 -8.60
C SER A 81 3.12 -9.69 -7.70
N PHE A 82 3.50 -9.78 -6.44
CA PHE A 82 3.37 -8.65 -5.52
C PHE A 82 4.40 -8.71 -4.41
N GLN A 83 4.59 -7.59 -3.75
CA GLN A 83 5.43 -7.46 -2.56
C GLN A 83 4.76 -6.57 -1.53
N THR A 84 4.75 -7.06 -0.28
CA THR A 84 4.19 -6.35 0.87
C THR A 84 5.30 -5.73 1.70
N PHE A 85 5.07 -4.52 2.19
CA PHE A 85 5.96 -3.80 3.10
C PHE A 85 5.20 -3.38 4.36
N MET A 86 5.85 -3.47 5.51
CA MET A 86 5.28 -3.10 6.82
C MET A 86 5.45 -1.59 7.13
N THR A 87 5.54 -0.75 6.13
CA THR A 87 5.93 0.67 6.27
C THR A 87 4.99 1.44 7.17
N GLY A 88 3.67 1.29 7.00
CA GLY A 88 2.68 1.95 7.85
C GLY A 88 2.71 1.43 9.30
N GLU A 89 2.85 0.14 9.51
CA GLU A 89 2.99 -0.45 10.84
C GLU A 89 4.28 0.01 11.52
N LEU A 90 5.41 -0.01 10.82
CA LEU A 90 6.68 0.50 11.36
C LEU A 90 6.58 1.97 11.75
N PHE A 91 5.95 2.81 10.91
CA PHE A 91 5.70 4.20 11.25
C PHE A 91 4.89 4.33 12.56
N ALA A 92 3.80 3.60 12.69
CA ALA A 92 2.95 3.63 13.88
C ALA A 92 3.70 3.16 15.13
N LEU A 93 4.45 2.05 15.04
CA LEU A 93 5.26 1.53 16.13
C LEU A 93 6.36 2.51 16.56
N LEU A 94 7.06 3.11 15.61
CA LEU A 94 8.10 4.10 15.91
C LEU A 94 7.54 5.36 16.57
N CYS A 95 6.38 5.82 16.14
CA CYS A 95 5.70 6.98 16.74
C CYS A 95 5.19 6.69 18.16
N LYS A 96 4.76 5.44 18.44
CA LYS A 96 4.07 5.12 19.69
C LYS A 96 4.96 4.42 20.71
N GLU A 97 5.78 3.47 20.28
CA GLU A 97 6.48 2.55 21.18
C GLU A 97 7.99 2.81 21.27
N SER A 98 8.58 3.56 20.31
CA SER A 98 10.01 3.85 20.31
C SER A 98 10.37 5.14 21.08
N VAL A 99 11.67 5.40 21.20
CA VAL A 99 12.18 6.66 21.77
C VAL A 99 11.75 7.89 20.96
N LEU A 100 11.33 7.71 19.70
CA LEU A 100 10.87 8.81 18.83
C LEU A 100 9.50 9.35 19.24
N ARG A 101 8.70 8.61 20.03
CA ARG A 101 7.40 9.08 20.53
C ARG A 101 7.43 10.43 21.23
N HIS A 102 8.58 10.83 21.77
CA HIS A 102 8.75 12.12 22.47
C HIS A 102 9.03 13.29 21.55
N ASN A 103 9.28 13.03 20.26
CA ASN A 103 9.77 14.03 19.32
C ASN A 103 8.93 14.14 18.04
N VAL A 104 8.26 13.04 17.66
CA VAL A 104 7.40 12.99 16.47
C VAL A 104 6.02 13.51 16.84
N GLY A 105 5.55 14.58 16.17
CA GLY A 105 4.22 15.14 16.38
C GLY A 105 3.10 14.19 15.97
N ALA A 106 1.96 14.31 16.66
CA ALA A 106 0.75 13.57 16.28
C ALA A 106 0.16 14.08 14.96
N THR A 107 0.31 15.37 14.69
CA THR A 107 -0.22 16.07 13.51
C THR A 107 0.83 17.02 12.93
N GLY A 108 0.51 17.62 11.80
CA GLY A 108 1.37 18.55 11.10
C GLY A 108 2.28 17.86 10.08
N TRP A 109 2.80 18.66 9.16
CA TRP A 109 3.57 18.18 8.02
C TRP A 109 4.57 19.23 7.55
N ASN A 110 5.71 18.77 7.00
CA ASN A 110 6.72 19.60 6.37
C ASN A 110 7.20 18.93 5.08
N ASP A 111 6.82 19.51 3.94
CA ASP A 111 7.09 18.91 2.62
C ASP A 111 8.59 18.84 2.29
N GLU A 112 9.38 19.84 2.68
CA GLU A 112 10.81 19.87 2.43
C GLU A 112 11.53 18.75 3.21
N MET A 113 11.21 18.61 4.50
CA MET A 113 11.79 17.55 5.34
C MET A 113 11.37 16.16 4.86
N PHE A 114 10.16 16.01 4.35
CA PHE A 114 9.69 14.77 3.75
C PHE A 114 10.48 14.42 2.49
N THR A 115 10.60 15.36 1.54
CA THR A 115 11.27 15.13 0.26
C THR A 115 12.76 14.84 0.45
N ASN A 116 13.44 15.63 1.28
CA ASN A 116 14.85 15.39 1.61
C ASN A 116 15.06 14.01 2.24
N ALA A 117 14.14 13.54 3.07
CA ALA A 117 14.22 12.23 3.70
C ALA A 117 14.00 11.08 2.69
N ILE A 118 13.13 11.25 1.70
CA ILE A 118 12.96 10.31 0.59
C ILE A 118 14.29 10.14 -0.17
N ASP A 119 14.91 11.25 -0.55
CA ASP A 119 16.17 11.24 -1.30
C ASP A 119 17.32 10.62 -0.49
N ASP A 120 17.41 10.95 0.80
CA ASP A 120 18.36 10.35 1.74
C ASP A 120 18.19 8.83 1.81
N ALA A 121 16.95 8.36 1.95
CA ALA A 121 16.63 6.94 2.10
C ALA A 121 16.86 6.14 0.81
N ILE A 122 16.47 6.69 -0.34
CA ILE A 122 16.69 6.05 -1.64
C ILE A 122 18.17 5.97 -1.98
N SER A 123 18.94 7.02 -1.67
CA SER A 123 20.37 7.05 -1.95
C SER A 123 21.20 6.17 -1.02
N ARG A 124 20.78 6.01 0.24
CA ARG A 124 21.51 5.24 1.27
C ARG A 124 20.57 4.41 2.15
N PRO A 125 19.86 3.41 1.58
CA PRO A 125 18.89 2.62 2.34
C PRO A 125 19.50 1.86 3.53
N ALA A 126 20.77 1.47 3.45
CA ALA A 126 21.48 0.80 4.55
C ALA A 126 21.72 1.70 5.78
N ALA A 127 21.62 3.03 5.62
CA ALA A 127 21.84 3.98 6.71
C ALA A 127 20.59 4.29 7.54
N ILE A 128 19.42 3.75 7.20
CA ILE A 128 18.13 4.15 7.78
C ILE A 128 18.11 3.98 9.30
N ALA A 129 18.61 2.88 9.84
CA ALA A 129 18.63 2.67 11.29
C ALA A 129 19.38 3.78 12.04
N ALA A 130 20.51 4.26 11.51
CA ALA A 130 21.24 5.39 12.07
C ALA A 130 20.47 6.71 11.89
N GLN A 131 19.86 6.93 10.72
CA GLN A 131 19.09 8.14 10.45
C GLN A 131 17.85 8.25 11.35
N LEU A 132 17.20 7.15 11.72
CA LEU A 132 16.12 7.14 12.70
C LEU A 132 16.57 7.67 14.06
N PHE A 133 17.76 7.28 14.54
CA PHE A 133 18.28 7.85 15.78
C PHE A 133 18.72 9.31 15.66
N THR A 134 19.15 9.72 14.46
CA THR A 134 19.46 11.15 14.19
C THR A 134 18.25 12.06 14.44
N LEU A 135 17.01 11.61 14.16
CA LEU A 135 15.80 12.35 14.50
C LEU A 135 15.73 12.67 16.01
N ARG A 136 16.04 11.68 16.85
CA ARG A 136 16.09 11.86 18.31
C ARG A 136 17.19 12.83 18.70
N ALA A 137 18.39 12.68 18.16
CA ALA A 137 19.53 13.52 18.45
C ALA A 137 19.26 14.98 18.05
N GLN A 138 18.72 15.24 16.87
CA GLN A 138 18.37 16.57 16.38
C GLN A 138 17.35 17.27 17.27
N SER A 139 16.35 16.54 17.76
CA SER A 139 15.36 17.09 18.69
C SER A 139 15.95 17.50 20.05
N LEU A 140 17.07 16.90 20.44
CA LEU A 140 17.74 17.20 21.71
C LEU A 140 18.74 18.36 21.60
N ILE A 141 19.44 18.47 20.46
CA ILE A 141 20.56 19.40 20.31
C ILE A 141 20.28 20.58 19.37
N ALA A 142 19.28 20.49 18.50
CA ALA A 142 19.04 21.45 17.43
C ALA A 142 17.57 21.88 17.28
N THR A 143 16.70 21.54 18.22
CA THR A 143 15.27 21.92 18.21
C THR A 143 14.56 21.59 16.89
N LEU A 144 14.48 20.30 16.54
CA LEU A 144 13.69 19.85 15.38
C LEU A 144 12.19 19.96 15.73
N PRO A 145 11.37 20.75 14.97
CA PRO A 145 9.93 20.81 15.20
C PRO A 145 9.25 19.45 15.08
N PRO A 146 8.25 19.11 15.90
CA PRO A 146 7.61 17.81 15.92
C PRO A 146 6.97 17.40 14.58
N GLU A 147 6.37 18.36 13.85
CA GLU A 147 5.82 18.15 12.51
C GLU A 147 6.91 17.85 11.46
N ALA A 148 8.06 18.50 11.58
CA ALA A 148 9.22 18.23 10.72
C ALA A 148 9.81 16.85 11.01
N ALA A 149 9.89 16.45 12.28
CA ALA A 149 10.31 15.10 12.68
C ALA A 149 9.35 14.03 12.15
N ARG A 150 8.03 14.28 12.18
CA ARG A 150 7.01 13.39 11.62
C ARG A 150 7.18 13.22 10.11
N ALA A 151 7.31 14.32 9.38
CA ALA A 151 7.48 14.32 7.94
C ALA A 151 8.79 13.58 7.54
N ARG A 152 9.88 13.85 8.27
CA ARG A 152 11.17 13.17 8.05
C ARG A 152 11.09 11.67 8.33
N LEU A 153 10.46 11.24 9.42
CA LEU A 153 10.24 9.82 9.72
C LEU A 153 9.46 9.13 8.59
N SER A 154 8.36 9.74 8.15
CA SER A 154 7.56 9.22 7.05
C SER A 154 8.38 9.11 5.76
N GLY A 155 9.15 10.15 5.41
CA GLY A 155 10.01 10.17 4.23
C GLY A 155 11.10 9.10 4.27
N LEU A 156 11.75 8.88 5.42
CA LEU A 156 12.76 7.82 5.58
C LEU A 156 12.18 6.44 5.35
N LEU A 157 11.00 6.14 5.90
CA LEU A 157 10.38 4.82 5.77
C LEU A 157 9.81 4.59 4.36
N ILE A 158 9.11 5.57 3.78
CA ILE A 158 8.61 5.48 2.41
C ILE A 158 9.78 5.43 1.41
N GLY A 159 10.83 6.21 1.59
CA GLY A 159 12.01 6.17 0.75
C GLY A 159 12.74 4.83 0.80
N LEU A 160 12.83 4.21 1.98
CA LEU A 160 13.36 2.85 2.14
C LEU A 160 12.53 1.83 1.34
N GLU A 161 11.20 1.91 1.45
CA GLU A 161 10.30 1.08 0.66
C GLU A 161 10.47 1.30 -0.84
N LEU A 162 10.50 2.57 -1.30
CA LEU A 162 10.72 2.90 -2.72
C LEU A 162 12.06 2.38 -3.24
N ALA A 163 13.11 2.42 -2.43
CA ALA A 163 14.41 1.85 -2.80
C ALA A 163 14.31 0.33 -3.06
N ALA A 164 13.60 -0.40 -2.19
CA ALA A 164 13.39 -1.84 -2.31
C ALA A 164 12.36 -2.20 -3.40
N ALA A 165 11.30 -1.39 -3.55
CA ALA A 165 10.26 -1.58 -4.55
C ALA A 165 10.64 -1.04 -5.94
N ARG A 166 11.88 -0.59 -6.15
CA ARG A 166 12.35 -0.02 -7.44
C ARG A 166 12.00 -0.89 -8.66
N PRO A 167 12.10 -2.23 -8.63
CA PRO A 167 11.72 -3.08 -9.77
C PRO A 167 10.23 -2.97 -10.15
N TYR A 168 9.37 -2.51 -9.25
CA TYR A 168 7.94 -2.32 -9.52
C TYR A 168 7.63 -0.99 -10.20
N TRP A 169 8.24 0.12 -9.73
CA TRP A 169 7.82 1.44 -10.18
C TRP A 169 8.75 2.11 -11.20
N LEU A 170 10.04 1.70 -11.30
CA LEU A 170 10.97 2.36 -12.20
C LEU A 170 10.68 1.98 -13.67
N GLY A 171 10.32 3.00 -14.47
CA GLY A 171 10.01 2.82 -15.88
C GLY A 171 8.66 2.13 -16.16
N THR A 172 7.82 1.96 -15.15
CA THR A 172 6.52 1.29 -15.24
C THR A 172 5.39 2.28 -14.95
N GLN A 173 4.23 2.08 -15.56
CA GLN A 173 3.03 2.83 -15.21
C GLN A 173 2.57 2.42 -13.81
N VAL A 174 2.42 3.40 -12.89
CA VAL A 174 1.97 3.16 -11.53
C VAL A 174 0.62 3.84 -11.28
N ALA A 175 -0.32 3.11 -10.67
CA ALA A 175 -1.52 3.70 -10.09
C ALA A 175 -1.50 3.48 -8.56
N VAL A 176 -1.80 4.54 -7.81
CA VAL A 176 -1.92 4.49 -6.35
C VAL A 176 -3.39 4.36 -5.97
N LEU A 177 -3.74 3.26 -5.30
CA LEU A 177 -5.08 3.02 -4.77
C LEU A 177 -5.13 3.53 -3.33
N GLY A 178 -5.79 4.67 -3.15
CA GLY A 178 -5.93 5.35 -1.86
C GLY A 178 -6.31 6.80 -2.05
N ASP A 179 -6.94 7.38 -1.04
CA ASP A 179 -7.35 8.78 -0.99
C ASP A 179 -6.94 9.45 0.34
N THR A 180 -6.17 8.73 1.15
CA THR A 180 -5.67 9.18 2.46
C THR A 180 -4.41 10.04 2.33
N GLU A 181 -4.04 10.71 3.43
CA GLU A 181 -2.75 11.44 3.52
C GLU A 181 -1.55 10.54 3.20
N VAL A 182 -1.62 9.25 3.57
CA VAL A 182 -0.56 8.29 3.26
C VAL A 182 -0.47 8.06 1.75
N ALA A 183 -1.59 7.86 1.05
CA ALA A 183 -1.60 7.70 -0.41
C ALA A 183 -1.04 8.96 -1.11
N GLN A 184 -1.40 10.15 -0.63
CA GLN A 184 -0.84 11.40 -1.12
C GLN A 184 0.68 11.51 -0.91
N ALA A 185 1.19 11.01 0.23
CA ALA A 185 2.63 10.96 0.48
C ALA A 185 3.37 10.04 -0.52
N TYR A 186 2.79 8.87 -0.85
CA TYR A 186 3.35 8.01 -1.90
C TYR A 186 3.31 8.66 -3.28
N CYS A 187 2.20 9.34 -3.63
CA CYS A 187 2.12 10.08 -4.89
C CYS A 187 3.20 11.17 -4.99
N ARG A 188 3.39 11.96 -3.92
CA ARG A 188 4.45 12.98 -3.86
C ARG A 188 5.84 12.35 -4.00
N ALA A 189 6.11 11.28 -3.25
CA ALA A 189 7.39 10.57 -3.29
C ALA A 189 7.71 10.03 -4.69
N LEU A 190 6.77 9.35 -5.33
CA LEU A 190 6.94 8.80 -6.68
C LEU A 190 7.11 9.90 -7.73
N THR A 191 6.32 10.97 -7.64
CA THR A 191 6.44 12.13 -8.55
C THR A 191 7.80 12.80 -8.43
N ALA A 192 8.33 12.96 -7.22
CA ALA A 192 9.67 13.50 -6.97
C ALA A 192 10.77 12.63 -7.59
N GLN A 193 10.54 11.31 -7.71
CA GLN A 193 11.45 10.38 -8.38
C GLN A 193 11.22 10.27 -9.90
N GLY A 194 10.42 11.15 -10.48
CA GLY A 194 10.13 11.18 -11.93
C GLY A 194 9.16 10.09 -12.40
N SER A 195 8.46 9.43 -11.49
CA SER A 195 7.40 8.47 -11.80
C SER A 195 6.02 9.11 -11.61
N PRO A 196 5.39 9.62 -12.68
CA PRO A 196 4.05 10.19 -12.57
C PRO A 196 3.03 9.10 -12.24
N VAL A 197 2.15 9.38 -11.29
CA VAL A 197 1.19 8.40 -10.78
C VAL A 197 -0.25 8.90 -10.90
N LYS A 198 -1.17 7.95 -11.14
CA LYS A 198 -2.61 8.19 -11.07
C LYS A 198 -3.12 7.72 -9.71
N MET A 199 -3.78 8.60 -8.98
CA MET A 199 -4.44 8.25 -7.72
C MET A 199 -5.91 7.90 -7.96
N THR A 200 -6.41 6.87 -7.25
CA THR A 200 -7.79 6.41 -7.35
C THR A 200 -8.32 6.07 -5.95
N ALA A 201 -9.56 6.49 -5.64
CA ALA A 201 -10.18 6.27 -4.34
C ALA A 201 -10.41 4.78 -4.04
N THR A 202 -9.94 4.31 -2.89
CA THR A 202 -10.00 2.91 -2.47
C THR A 202 -11.42 2.43 -2.21
N GLU A 203 -12.26 3.27 -1.58
CA GLU A 203 -13.65 2.91 -1.25
C GLU A 203 -14.43 2.53 -2.51
N GLN A 204 -14.34 3.33 -3.56
CA GLN A 204 -15.00 3.06 -4.81
C GLN A 204 -14.51 1.75 -5.46
N MET A 205 -13.20 1.49 -5.40
CA MET A 205 -12.63 0.24 -5.93
C MET A 205 -13.11 -0.97 -5.14
N THR A 206 -13.23 -0.87 -3.84
CA THR A 206 -13.79 -1.93 -2.99
C THR A 206 -15.23 -2.24 -3.36
N LEU A 207 -16.08 -1.22 -3.50
CA LEU A 207 -17.48 -1.38 -3.88
C LEU A 207 -17.64 -2.01 -5.27
N ASP A 208 -16.84 -1.57 -6.24
CA ASP A 208 -16.89 -2.12 -7.60
C ASP A 208 -16.42 -3.59 -7.64
N GLY A 209 -15.40 -3.94 -6.87
CA GLY A 209 -14.93 -5.31 -6.74
C GLY A 209 -15.98 -6.22 -6.09
N LEU A 210 -16.62 -5.78 -5.01
CA LEU A 210 -17.71 -6.51 -4.37
C LEU A 210 -18.92 -6.66 -5.28
N LYS A 211 -19.29 -5.60 -6.02
CA LYS A 211 -20.37 -5.65 -7.01
C LYS A 211 -20.07 -6.64 -8.13
N SER A 212 -18.85 -6.65 -8.64
CA SER A 212 -18.44 -7.62 -9.66
C SER A 212 -18.53 -9.06 -9.15
N ALA A 213 -18.05 -9.31 -7.92
CA ALA A 213 -18.13 -10.63 -7.30
C ALA A 213 -19.59 -11.07 -7.07
N TYR A 214 -20.46 -10.16 -6.62
CA TYR A 214 -21.89 -10.43 -6.42
C TYR A 214 -22.59 -10.78 -7.73
N ASN A 215 -22.33 -10.04 -8.81
CA ASN A 215 -22.92 -10.32 -10.12
C ASN A 215 -22.55 -11.72 -10.61
N THR A 216 -21.27 -12.10 -10.47
CA THR A 216 -20.80 -13.45 -10.82
C THR A 216 -21.48 -14.54 -10.00
N LEU A 217 -21.70 -14.32 -8.69
CA LEU A 217 -22.46 -15.24 -7.82
C LEU A 217 -23.88 -15.42 -8.31
N GLN A 218 -24.58 -14.32 -8.66
CA GLN A 218 -25.96 -14.35 -9.15
C GLN A 218 -26.09 -15.10 -10.50
N GLU A 219 -25.10 -15.02 -11.37
CA GLU A 219 -25.08 -15.75 -12.63
C GLU A 219 -24.90 -17.26 -12.44
N LEU A 220 -24.14 -17.68 -11.43
CA LEU A 220 -23.89 -19.09 -11.11
C LEU A 220 -25.05 -19.76 -10.36
N THR A 221 -25.97 -18.98 -9.77
CA THR A 221 -27.11 -19.48 -8.99
C THR A 221 -28.42 -19.50 -9.78
N LYS A 222 -28.40 -19.06 -11.03
CA LYS A 222 -29.50 -19.18 -12.00
C LYS A 222 -29.45 -20.49 -12.75
#